data_9b0a821c2e9ba9558823787edf1acea1
#
_entry.id   9b0a821c2e9ba9558823787edf1acea1
#
_cell.length_a   1.000
_cell.length_b   1.000
_cell.length_c   1.000
_cell.angle_alpha   90.00
_cell.angle_beta   90.00
_cell.angle_gamma   90.00
#
_symmetry.space_group_name_H-M   'P 1'
#
loop_
_entity.id
_entity.type
_entity.pdbx_description
1 polymer ?
#
loop_
_entity_poly.entity_id
_entity_poly.type
_entity_poly.pdbx_seq_one_letter_code
_entity_poly.pdbx_strand_id
1 'polypeptide(L)'
;IEDCVWGFCHSALTCGSESIHNRNVLVRRCTVEHAQRLLWLKMRPDTPQNYEYIRLENITGSVVNFLFAQPWTQFFDLKDRKDIPFSYSSHVTMRDIRLACDVLFAVKKDETQYKLSDFLFENLDITARKSGTIQKGYIHGLQLRNVVVNGVRLK
;
A
#
# COMPACT_ATOMS: atom_id res chain seq x y z
N ILE A 1 -7.33 3.75 -13.69
CA ILE A 1 -8.60 3.13 -13.20
C ILE A 1 -9.41 4.23 -12.56
N GLU A 2 -10.63 4.44 -13.03
CA GLU A 2 -11.48 5.48 -12.47
C GLU A 2 -12.96 5.14 -12.59
N ASP A 3 -13.76 5.75 -11.71
CA ASP A 3 -15.22 5.61 -11.69
C ASP A 3 -15.71 4.16 -11.57
N CYS A 4 -14.97 3.35 -10.76
CA CYS A 4 -15.25 1.93 -10.59
C CYS A 4 -15.84 1.61 -9.21
N VAL A 5 -16.63 0.55 -9.18
CA VAL A 5 -17.06 -0.10 -7.94
C VAL A 5 -16.45 -1.50 -7.90
N TRP A 6 -15.66 -1.76 -6.85
CA TRP A 6 -15.19 -3.12 -6.55
C TRP A 6 -16.11 -3.76 -5.53
N GLY A 7 -16.66 -4.90 -5.88
CA GLY A 7 -17.28 -5.80 -4.90
C GLY A 7 -16.25 -6.51 -4.04
N PHE A 8 -16.54 -7.73 -3.61
CA PHE A 8 -15.54 -8.53 -2.89
C PHE A 8 -14.36 -8.85 -3.81
N CYS A 9 -13.17 -8.45 -3.38
CA CYS A 9 -11.93 -8.72 -4.13
C CYS A 9 -10.72 -8.88 -3.22
N HIS A 10 -9.66 -9.46 -3.78
CA HIS A 10 -8.41 -9.66 -3.05
C HIS A 10 -7.68 -8.35 -2.77
N SER A 11 -7.72 -7.41 -3.72
CA SER A 11 -7.16 -6.07 -3.54
C SER A 11 -7.74 -5.14 -4.59
N ALA A 12 -8.01 -3.89 -4.22
CA ALA A 12 -8.42 -2.87 -5.17
C ALA A 12 -7.26 -2.53 -6.12
N LEU A 13 -6.05 -2.42 -5.60
CA LEU A 13 -4.82 -2.31 -6.40
C LEU A 13 -3.73 -3.21 -5.85
N THR A 14 -3.14 -4.03 -6.72
CA THR A 14 -1.94 -4.82 -6.43
C THR A 14 -0.83 -4.47 -7.42
N CYS A 15 0.35 -4.13 -6.92
CA CYS A 15 1.58 -4.03 -7.69
C CYS A 15 2.40 -5.29 -7.44
N GLY A 16 2.68 -6.04 -8.48
CA GLY A 16 3.39 -7.34 -8.40
C GLY A 16 2.43 -8.54 -8.42
N SER A 17 2.94 -9.72 -8.15
CA SER A 17 4.34 -10.13 -7.80
C SER A 17 5.29 -10.26 -8.99
N GLU A 18 4.79 -10.48 -10.20
CA GLU A 18 5.59 -10.77 -11.40
C GLU A 18 6.02 -9.50 -12.15
N SER A 19 5.37 -8.35 -11.92
CA SER A 19 5.77 -7.11 -12.58
C SER A 19 7.05 -6.55 -11.97
N ILE A 20 8.01 -6.28 -12.83
CA ILE A 20 9.28 -5.65 -12.46
C ILE A 20 9.10 -4.15 -12.26
N HIS A 21 8.24 -3.53 -13.04
CA HIS A 21 8.06 -2.08 -13.02
C HIS A 21 6.59 -1.70 -13.14
N ASN A 22 6.09 -0.99 -12.12
CA ASN A 22 4.79 -0.32 -12.15
C ASN A 22 5.00 1.18 -11.96
N ARG A 23 4.57 1.98 -12.90
CA ARG A 23 4.79 3.42 -12.88
C ARG A 23 3.59 4.20 -13.37
N ASN A 24 3.36 5.37 -12.77
CA ASN A 24 2.27 6.28 -13.16
C ASN A 24 0.88 5.65 -13.08
N VAL A 25 0.63 4.89 -12.01
CA VAL A 25 -0.67 4.26 -11.77
C VAL A 25 -1.57 5.25 -11.05
N LEU A 26 -2.75 5.49 -11.60
CA LEU A 26 -3.79 6.30 -10.98
C LEU A 26 -5.07 5.48 -10.79
N VAL A 27 -5.56 5.45 -9.55
CA VAL A 27 -6.88 4.94 -9.17
C VAL A 27 -7.66 6.08 -8.54
N ARG A 28 -8.82 6.43 -9.09
CA ARG A 28 -9.58 7.56 -8.54
C ARG A 28 -11.09 7.42 -8.70
N ARG A 29 -11.82 8.10 -7.81
CA ARG A 29 -13.30 8.15 -7.80
C ARG A 29 -13.93 6.75 -7.80
N CYS A 30 -13.46 5.94 -6.86
CA CYS A 30 -13.87 4.56 -6.79
C CYS A 30 -14.49 4.21 -5.43
N THR A 31 -15.37 3.22 -5.44
CA THR A 31 -15.93 2.64 -4.22
C THR A 31 -15.45 1.22 -4.05
N VAL A 32 -15.00 0.86 -2.85
CA VAL A 32 -14.59 -0.50 -2.51
C VAL A 32 -15.60 -1.05 -1.50
N GLU A 33 -16.49 -1.93 -1.93
CA GLU A 33 -17.52 -2.47 -1.03
C GLU A 33 -16.92 -3.36 0.05
N HIS A 34 -16.03 -4.26 -0.35
CA HIS A 34 -15.25 -5.09 0.58
C HIS A 34 -14.05 -5.73 -0.11
N ALA A 35 -12.84 -5.31 0.24
CA ALA A 35 -11.61 -5.92 -0.29
C ALA A 35 -10.69 -6.37 0.85
N GLN A 36 -9.82 -7.33 0.58
CA GLN A 36 -8.80 -7.71 1.55
C GLN A 36 -7.75 -6.60 1.72
N ARG A 37 -7.44 -5.84 0.65
CA ARG A 37 -6.47 -4.75 0.69
C ARG A 37 -6.90 -3.61 -0.22
N LEU A 38 -6.62 -2.36 0.19
CA LEU A 38 -6.77 -1.23 -0.71
C LEU A 38 -5.54 -1.14 -1.64
N LEU A 39 -4.34 -1.06 -1.08
CA LEU A 39 -3.08 -1.11 -1.83
C LEU A 39 -2.20 -2.26 -1.32
N TRP A 40 -1.76 -3.09 -2.23
CA TRP A 40 -0.82 -4.16 -1.96
C TRP A 40 0.44 -4.01 -2.81
N LEU A 41 1.58 -3.84 -2.15
CA LEU A 41 2.90 -3.82 -2.78
C LEU A 41 3.54 -5.19 -2.57
N LYS A 42 3.53 -6.02 -3.61
CA LYS A 42 4.10 -7.38 -3.59
C LYS A 42 5.53 -7.32 -4.11
N MET A 43 6.50 -7.33 -3.22
CA MET A 43 7.92 -7.35 -3.60
C MET A 43 8.51 -8.72 -3.36
N ARG A 44 9.00 -9.35 -4.43
CA ARG A 44 9.57 -10.70 -4.43
C ARG A 44 11.07 -10.68 -4.11
N PRO A 45 11.57 -11.71 -3.42
CA PRO A 45 13.01 -11.79 -3.12
C PRO A 45 13.86 -12.21 -4.32
N ASP A 46 13.27 -12.71 -5.40
CA ASP A 46 13.99 -13.21 -6.59
C ASP A 46 13.96 -12.24 -7.78
N THR A 47 13.29 -11.09 -7.64
CA THR A 47 13.05 -10.17 -8.76
C THR A 47 13.29 -8.73 -8.30
N PRO A 48 14.14 -7.94 -9.00
CA PRO A 48 14.27 -6.51 -8.70
C PRO A 48 13.02 -5.79 -9.19
N GLN A 49 12.27 -5.20 -8.26
CA GLN A 49 11.00 -4.55 -8.57
C GLN A 49 11.06 -3.07 -8.23
N ASN A 50 10.43 -2.24 -9.06
CA ASN A 50 10.31 -0.82 -8.84
C ASN A 50 8.87 -0.36 -9.06
N TYR A 51 8.20 0.09 -7.98
CA TYR A 51 6.83 0.59 -7.99
C TYR A 51 6.83 2.05 -7.62
N GLU A 52 6.53 2.94 -8.56
CA GLU A 52 6.66 4.38 -8.36
C GLU A 52 5.54 5.21 -8.98
N TYR A 53 5.30 6.37 -8.41
CA TYR A 53 4.26 7.31 -8.85
C TYR A 53 2.87 6.65 -8.88
N ILE A 54 2.50 6.03 -7.76
CA ILE A 54 1.20 5.37 -7.55
C ILE A 54 0.30 6.33 -6.78
N ARG A 55 -0.88 6.61 -7.31
CA ARG A 55 -1.84 7.50 -6.69
C ARG A 55 -3.20 6.83 -6.53
N LEU A 56 -3.73 6.86 -5.31
CA LEU A 56 -5.09 6.46 -4.98
C LEU A 56 -5.82 7.68 -4.43
N GLU A 57 -6.89 8.12 -5.10
CA GLU A 57 -7.55 9.39 -4.83
C GLU A 57 -9.08 9.25 -4.84
N ASN A 58 -9.76 9.95 -3.93
CA ASN A 58 -11.23 9.96 -3.86
C ASN A 58 -11.81 8.54 -3.80
N ILE A 59 -11.46 7.80 -2.77
CA ILE A 59 -11.92 6.42 -2.58
C ILE A 59 -12.74 6.31 -1.29
N THR A 60 -13.84 5.56 -1.38
CA THR A 60 -14.70 5.27 -0.23
C THR A 60 -14.94 3.77 -0.10
N GLY A 61 -15.40 3.34 1.09
CA GLY A 61 -15.83 1.96 1.32
C GLY A 61 -15.18 1.25 2.48
N SER A 62 -14.84 -0.03 2.30
CA SER A 62 -14.24 -0.85 3.35
C SER A 62 -13.21 -1.86 2.84
N VAL A 63 -12.18 -2.10 3.65
CA VAL A 63 -11.11 -3.08 3.36
C VAL A 63 -10.68 -3.78 4.65
N VAL A 64 -9.96 -4.88 4.54
CA VAL A 64 -9.28 -5.46 5.71
C VAL A 64 -7.99 -4.69 5.99
N ASN A 65 -7.13 -4.48 5.00
CA ASN A 65 -5.89 -3.71 5.15
C ASN A 65 -5.88 -2.50 4.21
N PHE A 66 -5.59 -1.31 4.75
CA PHE A 66 -5.46 -0.10 3.94
C PHE A 66 -4.18 -0.10 3.10
N LEU A 67 -3.02 -0.20 3.74
CA LEU A 67 -1.73 -0.41 3.08
C LEU A 67 -1.13 -1.73 3.52
N PHE A 68 -0.78 -2.57 2.55
CA PHE A 68 -0.15 -3.85 2.79
C PHE A 68 1.16 -3.95 2.00
N ALA A 69 2.29 -4.06 2.71
CA ALA A 69 3.61 -4.28 2.14
C ALA A 69 4.41 -5.20 3.07
N GLN A 70 4.63 -6.43 2.62
CA GLN A 70 5.37 -7.44 3.38
C GLN A 70 6.21 -8.26 2.40
N PRO A 71 7.32 -8.85 2.83
CA PRO A 71 8.08 -9.78 2.00
C PRO A 71 7.18 -10.85 1.42
N TRP A 72 7.26 -11.05 0.11
CA TRP A 72 6.52 -12.11 -0.56
C TRP A 72 7.20 -13.45 -0.31
N THR A 73 6.43 -14.45 0.10
CA THR A 73 6.98 -15.73 0.58
C THR A 73 6.53 -16.93 -0.25
N GLN A 74 5.89 -16.70 -1.39
CA GLN A 74 5.31 -17.78 -2.21
C GLN A 74 5.76 -17.68 -3.66
N PHE A 75 5.86 -18.84 -4.33
CA PHE A 75 6.06 -18.91 -5.77
C PHE A 75 7.26 -18.12 -6.29
N PHE A 76 8.40 -18.22 -5.64
CA PHE A 76 9.67 -17.67 -6.10
C PHE A 76 10.78 -18.70 -6.04
N ASP A 77 11.79 -18.52 -6.85
CA ASP A 77 12.98 -19.38 -6.89
C ASP A 77 14.25 -18.51 -6.95
N LEU A 78 15.04 -18.60 -5.91
CA LEU A 78 16.32 -17.87 -5.84
C LEU A 78 17.41 -18.49 -6.72
N LYS A 79 17.22 -19.72 -7.22
CA LYS A 79 18.20 -20.40 -8.10
C LYS A 79 19.62 -20.38 -7.54
N ASP A 80 19.75 -20.67 -6.24
CA ASP A 80 21.02 -20.64 -5.49
C ASP A 80 21.71 -19.27 -5.45
N ARG A 81 21.01 -18.19 -5.78
CA ARG A 81 21.55 -16.84 -5.65
C ARG A 81 21.86 -16.52 -4.19
N LYS A 82 23.04 -15.97 -3.98
CA LYS A 82 23.44 -15.43 -2.67
C LYS A 82 23.07 -13.94 -2.52
N ASP A 83 22.89 -13.25 -3.63
CA ASP A 83 22.49 -11.85 -3.72
C ASP A 83 21.00 -11.78 -4.03
N ILE A 84 20.22 -11.27 -3.09
CA ILE A 84 18.79 -11.00 -3.26
C ILE A 84 18.65 -9.67 -3.99
N PRO A 85 17.95 -9.61 -5.14
CA PRO A 85 17.69 -8.36 -5.83
C PRO A 85 16.90 -7.40 -4.92
N PHE A 86 17.36 -6.17 -4.84
CA PHE A 86 16.70 -5.16 -4.00
C PHE A 86 15.56 -4.49 -4.74
N SER A 87 14.44 -4.31 -4.06
CA SER A 87 13.23 -3.70 -4.62
C SER A 87 12.95 -2.32 -4.00
N TYR A 88 12.26 -1.47 -4.76
CA TYR A 88 11.89 -0.12 -4.33
C TYR A 88 10.40 0.13 -4.54
N SER A 89 9.78 0.85 -3.62
CA SER A 89 8.51 1.50 -3.88
C SER A 89 8.57 2.94 -3.37
N SER A 90 8.26 3.90 -4.25
CA SER A 90 8.40 5.31 -3.93
C SER A 90 7.33 6.18 -4.58
N HIS A 91 7.18 7.42 -4.07
CA HIS A 91 6.22 8.40 -4.60
C HIS A 91 4.78 7.84 -4.63
N VAL A 92 4.35 7.27 -3.51
CA VAL A 92 2.98 6.75 -3.34
C VAL A 92 2.14 7.82 -2.64
N THR A 93 1.05 8.23 -3.28
CA THR A 93 0.09 9.17 -2.72
C THR A 93 -1.25 8.49 -2.48
N MET A 94 -1.76 8.58 -1.28
CA MET A 94 -3.11 8.15 -0.91
C MET A 94 -3.83 9.36 -0.32
N ARG A 95 -4.82 9.90 -1.04
CA ARG A 95 -5.47 11.15 -0.64
C ARG A 95 -6.98 11.16 -0.85
N ASP A 96 -7.65 12.01 -0.08
CA ASP A 96 -9.10 12.20 -0.16
C ASP A 96 -9.85 10.86 -0.02
N ILE A 97 -9.45 10.05 0.98
CA ILE A 97 -9.98 8.70 1.18
C ILE A 97 -10.76 8.65 2.49
N ARG A 98 -12.00 8.18 2.41
CA ARG A 98 -12.83 7.87 3.57
C ARG A 98 -13.24 6.41 3.53
N LEU A 99 -12.74 5.60 4.45
CA LEU A 99 -13.11 4.19 4.51
C LEU A 99 -12.93 3.57 5.91
N ALA A 100 -13.56 2.39 6.08
CA ALA A 100 -13.31 1.53 7.22
C ALA A 100 -12.26 0.46 6.87
N CYS A 101 -11.38 0.16 7.82
CA CYS A 101 -10.44 -0.97 7.68
C CYS A 101 -10.29 -1.72 9.01
N ASP A 102 -9.76 -2.94 8.97
CA ASP A 102 -9.30 -3.59 10.19
C ASP A 102 -7.93 -3.02 10.59
N VAL A 103 -7.00 -2.99 9.65
CA VAL A 103 -5.62 -2.55 9.87
C VAL A 103 -5.26 -1.45 8.88
N LEU A 104 -4.87 -0.29 9.41
CA LEU A 104 -4.44 0.83 8.57
C LEU A 104 -3.07 0.60 7.92
N PHE A 105 -2.13 0.03 8.65
CA PHE A 105 -0.74 -0.05 8.25
C PHE A 105 -0.18 -1.46 8.47
N ALA A 106 -0.38 -2.35 7.50
CA ALA A 106 0.12 -3.72 7.53
C ALA A 106 1.45 -3.80 6.76
N VAL A 107 2.41 -2.98 7.18
CA VAL A 107 3.74 -2.90 6.58
C VAL A 107 4.75 -3.61 7.49
N LYS A 108 5.59 -4.44 6.91
CA LYS A 108 6.80 -4.95 7.57
C LYS A 108 8.01 -4.21 7.02
N LYS A 109 8.97 -3.93 7.90
CA LYS A 109 10.27 -3.40 7.51
C LYS A 109 11.18 -4.56 7.14
N ASP A 110 11.78 -4.51 5.96
CA ASP A 110 12.81 -5.45 5.54
C ASP A 110 13.86 -4.72 4.69
N GLU A 111 14.86 -4.18 5.38
CA GLU A 111 15.92 -3.38 4.75
C GLU A 111 16.91 -4.23 3.93
N THR A 112 16.77 -5.53 3.94
CA THR A 112 17.60 -6.44 3.11
C THR A 112 16.94 -6.73 1.77
N GLN A 113 15.63 -6.57 1.68
CA GLN A 113 14.87 -6.93 0.49
C GLN A 113 14.28 -5.72 -0.25
N TYR A 114 13.79 -4.71 0.47
CA TYR A 114 13.17 -3.55 -0.16
C TYR A 114 13.27 -2.27 0.66
N LYS A 115 13.06 -1.16 -0.03
CA LYS A 115 12.92 0.17 0.56
C LYS A 115 11.61 0.81 0.13
N LEU A 116 10.90 1.37 1.10
CA LEU A 116 9.72 2.21 0.88
C LEU A 116 10.10 3.67 1.16
N SER A 117 9.79 4.60 0.25
CA SER A 117 10.13 6.01 0.45
C SER A 117 9.13 6.96 -0.22
N ASP A 118 9.05 8.18 0.33
CA ASP A 118 8.30 9.28 -0.24
C ASP A 118 6.79 8.98 -0.39
N PHE A 119 6.18 8.48 0.68
CA PHE A 119 4.74 8.28 0.74
C PHE A 119 4.05 9.51 1.31
N LEU A 120 2.94 9.89 0.72
CA LEU A 120 2.05 10.95 1.19
C LEU A 120 0.67 10.37 1.51
N PHE A 121 0.24 10.52 2.76
CA PHE A 121 -1.15 10.32 3.19
C PHE A 121 -1.77 11.68 3.45
N GLU A 122 -2.80 12.04 2.71
CA GLU A 122 -3.39 13.36 2.75
C GLU A 122 -4.92 13.31 2.77
N ASN A 123 -5.55 14.07 3.67
CA ASN A 123 -7.00 14.12 3.80
C ASN A 123 -7.62 12.73 3.96
N LEU A 124 -7.14 11.96 4.91
CA LEU A 124 -7.69 10.64 5.21
C LEU A 124 -8.63 10.71 6.40
N ASP A 125 -9.79 10.07 6.27
CA ASP A 125 -10.76 9.85 7.35
C ASP A 125 -11.02 8.35 7.47
N ILE A 126 -10.34 7.71 8.41
CA ILE A 126 -10.26 6.26 8.50
C ILE A 126 -10.87 5.76 9.81
N THR A 127 -11.76 4.79 9.71
CA THR A 127 -12.22 3.99 10.86
C THR A 127 -11.44 2.68 10.90
N ALA A 128 -10.46 2.58 11.78
CA ALA A 128 -9.64 1.38 11.97
C ALA A 128 -10.18 0.55 13.13
N ARG A 129 -10.66 -0.68 12.85
CA ARG A 129 -11.32 -1.55 13.83
C ARG A 129 -10.35 -2.30 14.74
N LYS A 130 -9.16 -2.68 14.24
CA LYS A 130 -8.16 -3.45 14.98
C LYS A 130 -6.89 -2.66 15.24
N SER A 131 -6.35 -1.98 14.24
CA SER A 131 -5.14 -1.17 14.38
C SER A 131 -5.14 0.04 13.46
N GLY A 132 -5.11 1.24 14.05
CA GLY A 132 -4.93 2.52 13.37
C GLY A 132 -3.52 3.09 13.48
N THR A 133 -2.56 2.32 13.97
CA THR A 133 -1.19 2.77 14.21
C THR A 133 -0.37 2.77 12.92
N ILE A 134 0.43 3.82 12.72
CA ILE A 134 1.40 3.93 11.63
C ILE A 134 2.82 3.95 12.20
N GLN A 135 3.64 3.00 11.78
CA GLN A 135 5.07 2.96 12.11
C GLN A 135 5.84 3.82 11.09
N LYS A 136 5.95 5.12 11.36
CA LYS A 136 6.54 6.08 10.41
C LYS A 136 7.96 5.70 9.95
N GLY A 137 8.77 5.12 10.82
CA GLY A 137 10.14 4.69 10.49
C GLY A 137 10.24 3.53 9.50
N TYR A 138 9.11 2.94 9.06
CA TYR A 138 9.12 1.87 8.06
C TYR A 138 9.09 2.40 6.61
N ILE A 139 8.79 3.67 6.45
CA ILE A 139 8.77 4.36 5.15
C ILE A 139 9.59 5.63 5.28
N HIS A 140 10.67 5.75 4.51
CA HIS A 140 11.47 6.96 4.49
C HIS A 140 10.67 8.13 3.88
N GLY A 141 10.69 9.28 4.53
CA GLY A 141 9.98 10.46 3.99
C GLY A 141 8.45 10.31 3.97
N LEU A 142 7.86 9.48 4.85
CA LEU A 142 6.40 9.42 5.01
C LEU A 142 5.88 10.77 5.53
N GLN A 143 4.95 11.34 4.80
CA GLN A 143 4.24 12.56 5.16
C GLN A 143 2.79 12.25 5.51
N LEU A 144 2.31 12.82 6.62
CA LEU A 144 0.92 12.76 7.05
C LEU A 144 0.35 14.18 7.02
N ARG A 145 -0.63 14.45 6.18
CA ARG A 145 -1.32 15.73 6.07
C ARG A 145 -2.80 15.54 6.26
N ASN A 146 -3.34 16.10 7.34
CA ASN A 146 -4.77 15.99 7.65
C ASN A 146 -5.26 14.53 7.65
N VAL A 147 -4.59 13.66 8.39
CA VAL A 147 -4.95 12.24 8.55
C VAL A 147 -5.67 12.06 9.88
N VAL A 148 -6.91 11.60 9.82
CA VAL A 148 -7.77 11.32 10.98
C VAL A 148 -8.03 9.82 11.04
N VAL A 149 -7.79 9.22 12.19
CA VAL A 149 -8.04 7.81 12.45
C VAL A 149 -8.86 7.69 13.73
N ASN A 150 -10.03 7.08 13.62
CA ASN A 150 -10.98 6.95 14.75
C ASN A 150 -11.27 8.29 15.45
N GLY A 151 -11.41 9.38 14.66
CA GLY A 151 -11.65 10.72 15.17
C GLY A 151 -10.40 11.44 15.71
N VAL A 152 -9.24 10.82 15.73
CA VAL A 152 -8.00 11.41 16.25
C VAL A 152 -7.08 11.78 15.08
N ARG A 153 -6.64 13.05 15.07
CA ARG A 153 -5.69 13.53 14.05
C ARG A 153 -4.28 13.02 14.36
N LEU A 154 -3.70 12.34 13.40
CA LEU A 154 -2.30 11.92 13.48
C LEU A 154 -1.36 13.10 13.15
N LYS A 155 -0.23 13.16 13.85
CA LYS A 155 0.82 14.21 13.69
C LYS A 155 2.01 13.67 12.90
#